data_31452744267cfd22582441b697f0a62a
#
_entry.id   31452744267cfd22582441b697f0a62a
#
_cell.length_a   1.000
_cell.length_b   1.000
_cell.length_c   1.000
_cell.angle_alpha   90.00
_cell.angle_beta   90.00
_cell.angle_gamma   90.00
#
_symmetry.space_group_name_H-M   'P 1'
#
loop_
_entity.id
_entity.type
_entity.pdbx_description
1 polymer ?
#
loop_
_entity_poly.entity_id
_entity_poly.type
_entity_poly.pdbx_seq_one_letter_code
_entity_poly.pdbx_strand_id
1 'polypeptide(L)'
;MAGYAVSQLEDMPDVPTFTDPGDPAWKPIQHYLGLTAFGINAFVAKVAGDTIAPPHDEADFGQEEVYLVMAGHARVTVDGEEIDAPAGTVVAVRDPALTRSVVAVDAGTTVLAVGCAPGCFRTSWRPAHFENLARHPAVDG
;
A
#
# COMPACT_ATOMS: atom_id res chain seq x y z
N MET A 1 -3.03 -20.94 19.35
CA MET A 1 -2.35 -19.94 18.51
C MET A 1 -1.88 -18.78 19.37
N ALA A 2 -0.63 -18.33 19.19
CA ALA A 2 -0.13 -17.17 19.89
C ALA A 2 -0.88 -15.91 19.46
N GLY A 3 -1.02 -14.96 20.37
CA GLY A 3 -1.70 -13.70 20.10
C GLY A 3 -0.90 -12.70 19.25
N TYR A 4 0.33 -13.04 18.90
CA TYR A 4 1.18 -12.22 18.05
C TYR A 4 2.20 -13.06 17.29
N ALA A 5 2.76 -12.47 16.24
CA ALA A 5 3.87 -13.03 15.47
C ALA A 5 4.84 -11.92 15.05
N VAL A 6 6.10 -12.29 14.82
CA VAL A 6 7.16 -11.36 14.39
C VAL A 6 7.86 -11.98 13.19
N SER A 7 8.09 -11.17 12.17
CA SER A 7 8.86 -11.57 11.00
C SER A 7 9.59 -10.38 10.40
N GLN A 8 10.74 -10.64 9.80
CA GLN A 8 11.35 -9.69 8.88
C GLN A 8 10.68 -9.84 7.52
N LEU A 9 10.56 -8.75 6.79
CA LEU A 9 9.95 -8.78 5.47
C LEU A 9 10.68 -9.74 4.51
N GLU A 10 12.01 -9.71 4.57
CA GLU A 10 12.88 -10.57 3.73
C GLU A 10 12.72 -12.06 4.04
N ASP A 11 12.28 -12.42 5.25
CA ASP A 11 12.08 -13.82 5.66
C ASP A 11 10.71 -14.36 5.26
N MET A 12 9.80 -13.51 4.80
CA MET A 12 8.50 -13.95 4.33
C MET A 12 8.61 -14.61 2.96
N PRO A 13 7.91 -15.73 2.72
CA PRO A 13 7.87 -16.31 1.39
C PRO A 13 7.16 -15.37 0.40
N ASP A 14 7.67 -15.33 -0.82
CA ASP A 14 7.00 -14.61 -1.90
C ASP A 14 5.74 -15.38 -2.33
N VAL A 15 4.74 -14.66 -2.85
CA VAL A 15 3.59 -15.30 -3.49
C VAL A 15 4.09 -16.08 -4.71
N PRO A 16 3.93 -17.43 -4.74
CA PRO A 16 4.65 -18.28 -5.68
C PRO A 16 4.17 -18.18 -7.13
N THR A 17 2.98 -17.65 -7.37
CA THR A 17 2.40 -17.49 -8.70
C THR A 17 2.70 -16.14 -9.33
N PHE A 18 3.42 -15.26 -8.63
CA PHE A 18 3.71 -13.89 -9.04
C PHE A 18 5.18 -13.78 -9.48
N THR A 19 5.51 -14.44 -10.59
CA THR A 19 6.90 -14.65 -11.03
C THR A 19 7.17 -14.28 -12.48
N ASP A 20 6.23 -13.63 -13.16
CA ASP A 20 6.43 -13.19 -14.54
C ASP A 20 7.44 -12.04 -14.62
N PRO A 21 8.10 -11.84 -15.77
CA PRO A 21 8.92 -10.64 -15.97
C PRO A 21 8.10 -9.37 -15.74
N GLY A 22 8.63 -8.47 -14.93
CA GLY A 22 7.94 -7.24 -14.53
C GLY A 22 7.14 -7.37 -13.23
N ASP A 23 6.97 -8.57 -12.69
CA ASP A 23 6.37 -8.77 -11.37
C ASP A 23 7.37 -8.46 -10.26
N PRO A 24 6.95 -7.74 -9.20
CA PRO A 24 7.77 -7.58 -8.01
C PRO A 24 7.72 -8.85 -7.15
N ALA A 25 8.55 -8.93 -6.12
CA ALA A 25 8.36 -9.90 -5.05
C ALA A 25 7.17 -9.43 -4.19
N TRP A 26 6.12 -10.22 -4.15
CA TRP A 26 4.94 -9.93 -3.33
C TRP A 26 5.09 -10.60 -1.97
N LYS A 27 5.21 -9.79 -0.92
CA LYS A 27 5.28 -10.23 0.49
C LYS A 27 3.87 -10.19 1.08
N PRO A 28 3.21 -11.35 1.27
CA PRO A 28 1.80 -11.42 1.66
C PRO A 28 1.64 -11.27 3.18
N ILE A 29 1.81 -10.07 3.70
CA ILE A 29 1.89 -9.82 5.14
C ILE A 29 0.65 -10.30 5.89
N GLN A 30 -0.57 -9.88 5.46
CA GLN A 30 -1.76 -10.26 6.20
C GLN A 30 -2.01 -11.76 6.15
N HIS A 31 -1.70 -12.43 5.04
CA HIS A 31 -1.85 -13.87 4.93
C HIS A 31 -0.85 -14.59 5.85
N TYR A 32 0.41 -14.22 5.73
CA TYR A 32 1.50 -14.88 6.47
C TYR A 32 1.38 -14.71 7.98
N LEU A 33 0.92 -13.54 8.43
CA LEU A 33 0.78 -13.24 9.86
C LEU A 33 -0.65 -13.46 10.38
N GLY A 34 -1.58 -13.93 9.55
CA GLY A 34 -2.93 -14.28 9.97
C GLY A 34 -3.81 -13.08 10.32
N LEU A 35 -3.60 -11.93 9.69
CA LEU A 35 -4.41 -10.73 9.92
C LEU A 35 -5.68 -10.78 9.07
N THR A 36 -6.81 -10.37 9.66
CA THR A 36 -8.11 -10.39 8.99
C THR A 36 -8.84 -9.04 9.01
N ALA A 37 -8.35 -8.07 9.79
CA ALA A 37 -9.03 -6.79 9.97
C ALA A 37 -8.81 -5.82 8.81
N PHE A 38 -7.71 -5.95 8.08
CA PHE A 38 -7.36 -5.09 6.94
C PHE A 38 -6.40 -5.85 6.02
N GLY A 39 -6.34 -5.40 4.76
CA GLY A 39 -5.33 -5.87 3.81
C GLY A 39 -4.02 -5.15 4.03
N ILE A 40 -2.92 -5.89 4.11
CA ILE A 40 -1.57 -5.31 4.16
C ILE A 40 -0.60 -6.23 3.44
N ASN A 41 0.11 -5.66 2.47
CA ASN A 41 1.10 -6.37 1.66
C ASN A 41 2.28 -5.45 1.40
N ALA A 42 3.45 -6.02 1.19
CA ALA A 42 4.58 -5.29 0.66
C ALA A 42 5.00 -5.88 -0.68
N PHE A 43 5.46 -5.01 -1.57
CA PHE A 43 5.96 -5.38 -2.88
C PHE A 43 7.37 -4.84 -3.03
N VAL A 44 8.30 -5.71 -3.42
CA VAL A 44 9.72 -5.36 -3.58
C VAL A 44 10.09 -5.54 -5.03
N ALA A 45 10.46 -4.45 -5.70
CA ALA A 45 10.89 -4.51 -7.10
C ALA A 45 12.19 -5.29 -7.23
N LYS A 46 12.24 -6.23 -8.16
CA LYS A 46 13.44 -7.02 -8.48
C LYS A 46 14.37 -6.21 -9.38
N VAL A 47 13.78 -5.50 -10.34
CA VAL A 47 14.51 -4.64 -11.28
C VAL A 47 13.77 -3.31 -11.45
N ALA A 48 14.48 -2.30 -11.94
CA ALA A 48 13.87 -1.03 -12.34
C ALA A 48 12.78 -1.29 -13.39
N GLY A 49 11.65 -0.60 -13.24
CA GLY A 49 10.52 -0.75 -14.16
C GLY A 49 9.50 -1.81 -13.78
N ASP A 50 9.75 -2.61 -12.75
CA ASP A 50 8.77 -3.58 -12.27
C ASP A 50 7.45 -2.89 -11.91
N THR A 51 6.34 -3.54 -12.26
CA THR A 51 5.00 -3.08 -11.94
C THR A 51 4.62 -3.53 -10.53
N ILE A 52 4.71 -2.62 -9.58
CA ILE A 52 4.35 -2.88 -8.17
C ILE A 52 2.84 -3.15 -8.06
N ALA A 53 2.04 -2.32 -8.71
CA ALA A 53 0.60 -2.50 -8.81
C ALA A 53 0.15 -2.14 -10.22
N PRO A 54 -0.45 -3.09 -10.97
CA PRO A 54 -0.99 -2.78 -12.29
C PRO A 54 -2.18 -1.82 -12.17
N PRO A 55 -2.55 -1.14 -13.27
CA PRO A 55 -3.73 -0.28 -13.26
C PRO A 55 -4.98 -1.03 -12.79
N HIS A 56 -5.63 -0.51 -11.75
CA HIS A 56 -6.87 -1.09 -11.19
C HIS A 56 -7.59 -0.06 -10.35
N ASP A 57 -8.82 -0.35 -9.99
CA ASP A 57 -9.57 0.36 -8.96
C ASP A 57 -10.04 -0.63 -7.89
N GLU A 58 -10.64 -0.11 -6.84
CA GLU A 58 -11.18 -0.88 -5.73
C GLU A 58 -12.70 -0.72 -5.58
N ALA A 59 -13.38 -0.37 -6.68
CA ALA A 59 -14.82 -0.10 -6.68
C ALA A 59 -15.64 -1.32 -6.21
N ASP A 60 -15.22 -2.54 -6.60
CA ASP A 60 -15.96 -3.76 -6.26
C ASP A 60 -15.96 -4.05 -4.76
N PHE A 61 -14.90 -3.67 -4.06
CA PHE A 61 -14.72 -3.92 -2.62
C PHE A 61 -14.87 -2.67 -1.77
N GLY A 62 -14.94 -1.49 -2.38
CA GLY A 62 -15.11 -0.22 -1.68
C GLY A 62 -13.98 0.15 -0.74
N GLN A 63 -12.75 -0.29 -1.03
CA GLN A 63 -11.62 -0.07 -0.15
C GLN A 63 -11.04 1.34 -0.31
N GLU A 64 -10.75 1.98 0.82
CA GLU A 64 -9.72 3.02 0.88
C GLU A 64 -8.37 2.33 0.95
N GLU A 65 -7.39 2.85 0.23
CA GLU A 65 -6.07 2.24 0.15
C GLU A 65 -4.99 3.30 0.30
N VAL A 66 -3.90 2.91 0.98
CA VAL A 66 -2.72 3.74 1.10
C VAL A 66 -1.50 2.98 0.57
N TYR A 67 -0.66 3.67 -0.19
CA TYR A 67 0.67 3.20 -0.57
C TYR A 67 1.72 4.03 0.16
N LEU A 68 2.64 3.36 0.83
CA LEU A 68 3.80 3.97 1.46
C LEU A 68 5.06 3.46 0.78
N VAL A 69 5.83 4.35 0.16
CA VAL A 69 7.13 3.99 -0.40
C VAL A 69 8.13 3.93 0.74
N MET A 70 8.52 2.72 1.13
CA MET A 70 9.40 2.48 2.28
C MET A 70 10.87 2.62 1.91
N ALA A 71 11.23 2.28 0.67
CA ALA A 71 12.60 2.34 0.17
C ALA A 71 12.57 2.54 -1.33
N GLY A 72 13.63 3.10 -1.88
CA GLY A 72 13.77 3.32 -3.31
C GLY A 72 12.94 4.49 -3.82
N HIS A 73 12.36 4.32 -4.99
CA HIS A 73 11.67 5.38 -5.71
C HIS A 73 10.59 4.76 -6.61
N ALA A 74 9.38 5.25 -6.50
CA ALA A 74 8.25 4.79 -7.30
C ALA A 74 7.62 5.94 -8.11
N ARG A 75 6.87 5.58 -9.13
CA ARG A 75 5.95 6.45 -9.83
C ARG A 75 4.55 5.92 -9.63
N VAL A 76 3.71 6.73 -9.02
CA VAL A 76 2.32 6.38 -8.75
C VAL A 76 1.43 7.18 -9.69
N THR A 77 0.51 6.51 -10.35
CA THR A 77 -0.48 7.17 -11.20
C THR A 77 -1.86 7.01 -10.57
N VAL A 78 -2.55 8.11 -10.33
CA VAL A 78 -3.91 8.11 -9.81
C VAL A 78 -4.78 8.96 -10.71
N ASP A 79 -5.83 8.34 -11.26
CA ASP A 79 -6.78 9.01 -12.17
C ASP A 79 -6.06 9.73 -13.32
N GLY A 80 -5.03 9.10 -13.87
CA GLY A 80 -4.22 9.64 -14.97
C GLY A 80 -3.14 10.64 -14.58
N GLU A 81 -3.08 11.04 -13.32
CA GLU A 81 -2.08 11.98 -12.81
C GLU A 81 -0.86 11.24 -12.28
N GLU A 82 0.32 11.54 -12.82
CA GLU A 82 1.57 10.96 -12.38
C GLU A 82 2.12 11.67 -11.14
N ILE A 83 2.52 10.88 -10.16
CA ILE A 83 3.06 11.33 -8.89
C ILE A 83 4.48 10.77 -8.76
N ASP A 84 5.47 11.66 -8.59
CA ASP A 84 6.82 11.27 -8.23
C ASP A 84 6.87 10.88 -6.74
N ALA A 85 7.26 9.66 -6.45
CA ALA A 85 7.12 9.08 -5.11
C ALA A 85 8.45 8.47 -4.61
N PRO A 86 9.39 9.31 -4.14
CA PRO A 86 10.57 8.83 -3.45
C PRO A 86 10.21 8.19 -2.10
N ALA A 87 11.17 7.52 -1.48
CA ALA A 87 10.99 6.91 -0.15
C ALA A 87 10.42 7.92 0.85
N GLY A 88 9.44 7.49 1.63
CA GLY A 88 8.71 8.33 2.57
C GLY A 88 7.43 8.95 2.01
N THR A 89 7.17 8.81 0.71
CA THR A 89 5.92 9.30 0.11
C THR A 89 4.75 8.40 0.50
N VAL A 90 3.66 9.03 0.93
CA VAL A 90 2.40 8.36 1.24
C VAL A 90 1.36 8.82 0.23
N VAL A 91 0.75 7.89 -0.48
CA VAL A 91 -0.36 8.16 -1.40
C VAL A 91 -1.62 7.52 -0.85
N ALA A 92 -2.59 8.32 -0.47
CA ALA A 92 -3.87 7.85 0.06
C ALA A 92 -4.95 7.99 -1.02
N VAL A 93 -5.53 6.87 -1.42
CA VAL A 93 -6.63 6.84 -2.39
C VAL A 93 -7.92 6.52 -1.62
N ARG A 94 -8.69 7.57 -1.33
CA ARG A 94 -9.93 7.44 -0.54
C ARG A 94 -11.13 7.06 -1.39
N ASP A 95 -11.15 7.49 -2.64
CA ASP A 95 -12.22 7.13 -3.58
C ASP A 95 -11.86 5.79 -4.25
N PRO A 96 -12.58 4.71 -3.94
CA PRO A 96 -12.28 3.39 -4.52
C PRO A 96 -12.47 3.32 -6.03
N ALA A 97 -13.20 4.25 -6.63
CA ALA A 97 -13.42 4.27 -8.08
C ALA A 97 -12.24 4.83 -8.88
N LEU A 98 -11.30 5.51 -8.23
CA LEU A 98 -10.13 6.06 -8.94
C LEU A 98 -9.19 4.95 -9.36
N THR A 99 -8.83 4.92 -10.63
CA THR A 99 -7.80 4.01 -11.15
C THR A 99 -6.43 4.42 -10.63
N ARG A 100 -5.67 3.45 -10.14
CA ARG A 100 -4.30 3.68 -9.65
C ARG A 100 -3.36 2.60 -10.17
N SER A 101 -2.09 2.97 -10.26
CA SER A 101 -1.00 2.06 -10.59
C SER A 101 0.28 2.53 -9.94
N VAL A 102 1.22 1.61 -9.72
CA VAL A 102 2.52 1.90 -9.13
C VAL A 102 3.60 1.17 -9.92
N VAL A 103 4.62 1.90 -10.34
CA VAL A 103 5.78 1.36 -11.06
C VAL A 103 7.04 1.74 -10.29
N ALA A 104 7.96 0.80 -10.14
CA ALA A 104 9.26 1.05 -9.53
C ALA A 104 10.19 1.79 -10.51
N VAL A 105 10.81 2.87 -10.04
CA VAL A 105 11.88 3.54 -10.80
C VAL A 105 13.21 2.82 -10.61
N ASP A 106 13.48 2.38 -9.37
CA ASP A 106 14.72 1.71 -9.01
C ASP A 106 14.48 0.26 -8.59
N ALA A 107 15.46 -0.61 -8.84
CA ALA A 107 15.48 -1.94 -8.24
C ALA A 107 15.48 -1.82 -6.70
N GLY A 108 14.83 -2.76 -6.01
CA GLY A 108 14.72 -2.74 -4.56
C GLY A 108 13.68 -1.79 -4.00
N THR A 109 12.99 -1.01 -4.84
CA THR A 109 11.87 -0.17 -4.40
C THR A 109 10.85 -1.03 -3.67
N THR A 110 10.53 -0.62 -2.43
CA THR A 110 9.62 -1.35 -1.55
C THR A 110 8.43 -0.48 -1.24
N VAL A 111 7.25 -0.97 -1.55
CA VAL A 111 5.97 -0.26 -1.33
C VAL A 111 5.08 -1.10 -0.43
N LEU A 112 4.61 -0.51 0.64
CA LEU A 112 3.62 -1.08 1.53
C LEU A 112 2.23 -0.62 1.08
N ALA A 113 1.33 -1.56 0.84
CA ALA A 113 -0.07 -1.28 0.54
C ALA A 113 -0.96 -1.72 1.70
N VAL A 114 -1.82 -0.83 2.17
CA VAL A 114 -2.78 -1.11 3.25
C VAL A 114 -4.15 -0.67 2.78
N GLY A 115 -5.13 -1.54 2.91
CA GLY A 115 -6.50 -1.23 2.50
C GLY A 115 -7.56 -1.88 3.37
N CYS A 116 -8.68 -1.17 3.50
CA CYS A 116 -9.88 -1.65 4.17
C CYS A 116 -11.07 -0.78 3.76
N ALA A 117 -12.27 -1.33 3.83
CA ALA A 117 -13.47 -0.55 3.57
C ALA A 117 -13.71 0.44 4.72
N PRO A 118 -14.27 1.64 4.45
CA PRO A 118 -14.64 2.58 5.51
C PRO A 118 -15.51 1.93 6.57
N GLY A 119 -15.27 2.32 7.83
CA GLY A 119 -16.03 1.81 8.97
C GLY A 119 -15.46 0.58 9.66
N CYS A 120 -14.43 -0.08 9.10
CA CYS A 120 -13.77 -1.17 9.79
C CYS A 120 -12.83 -0.71 10.91
N PHE A 121 -12.37 0.53 10.86
CA PHE A 121 -11.42 1.06 11.84
C PHE A 121 -12.12 1.54 13.09
N ARG A 122 -11.73 0.97 14.21
CA ARG A 122 -12.17 1.41 15.54
C ARG A 122 -10.95 1.62 16.42
N THR A 123 -10.96 2.69 17.21
CA THR A 123 -9.79 3.09 17.98
C THR A 123 -10.17 3.75 19.28
N SER A 124 -9.27 3.69 20.25
CA SER A 124 -9.34 4.48 21.48
C SER A 124 -8.85 5.93 21.31
N TRP A 125 -8.33 6.27 20.13
CA TRP A 125 -7.92 7.65 19.87
C TRP A 125 -9.13 8.57 19.93
N ARG A 126 -8.98 9.68 20.62
CA ARG A 126 -10.07 10.64 20.84
C ARG A 126 -9.94 11.81 19.87
N PRO A 127 -11.04 12.45 19.47
CA PRO A 127 -10.97 13.65 18.66
C PRO A 127 -10.05 14.74 19.23
N ALA A 128 -9.95 14.85 20.55
CA ALA A 128 -9.07 15.81 21.21
C ALA A 128 -7.59 15.61 20.91
N HIS A 129 -7.15 14.38 20.55
CA HIS A 129 -5.77 14.14 20.13
C HIS A 129 -5.40 14.88 18.85
N PHE A 130 -6.40 15.15 18.01
CA PHE A 130 -6.20 15.75 16.69
C PHE A 130 -6.76 17.18 16.61
N GLU A 131 -7.23 17.70 17.73
CA GLU A 131 -7.75 19.05 17.81
C GLU A 131 -6.67 20.05 17.40
N ASN A 132 -7.03 20.98 16.52
CA ASN A 132 -6.14 21.98 15.95
C ASN A 132 -4.98 21.43 15.08
N LEU A 133 -4.99 20.15 14.77
CA LEU A 133 -4.07 19.61 13.76
C LEU A 133 -4.67 19.77 12.37
N ALA A 134 -3.90 20.36 11.48
CA ALA A 134 -4.31 20.51 10.10
C ALA A 134 -4.38 19.15 9.41
N ARG A 135 -5.37 18.98 8.55
CA ARG A 135 -5.41 17.91 7.55
C ARG A 135 -4.75 18.39 6.26
N HIS A 136 -4.44 17.44 5.40
CA HIS A 136 -3.99 17.80 4.06
C HIS A 136 -5.09 18.61 3.34
N PRO A 137 -4.74 19.65 2.59
CA PRO A 137 -5.73 20.50 1.92
C PRO A 137 -6.73 19.75 1.03
N ALA A 138 -6.32 18.67 0.39
CA ALA A 138 -7.20 17.86 -0.45
C ALA A 138 -8.27 17.09 0.32
N VAL A 139 -8.17 16.98 1.65
CA VAL A 139 -9.13 16.22 2.46
C VAL A 139 -10.41 17.03 2.71
N ASP A 140 -10.26 18.33 2.93
CA ASP A 140 -11.37 19.24 3.28
C ASP A 140 -11.83 20.07 2.08
N GLY A 141 -11.15 19.90 0.95
CA GLY A 141 -11.43 20.65 -0.28
C GLY A 141 -12.57 20.08 -1.13
#